data_1ad0ffc433f96036fe74158b21836a27
#
_entry.id   1ad0ffc433f96036fe74158b21836a27
#
_cell.length_a   1.000
_cell.length_b   1.000
_cell.length_c   1.000
_cell.angle_alpha   90.00
_cell.angle_beta   90.00
_cell.angle_gamma   90.00
#
_symmetry.space_group_name_H-M   'P 1'
#
loop_
_entity.id
_entity.type
_entity.pdbx_description
1 polymer ?
#
loop_
_entity_poly.entity_id
_entity_poly.type
_entity_poly.pdbx_seq_one_letter_code
_entity_poly.pdbx_strand_id
1 'polypeptide(L)'
;MPTSTGTDRVIRLDSLSMLYPTKSGGTVQALDDVSLSVRAGEFISIVGPSGCGKSTLLRIIMGLSRQTSGQVTFGPSKDTHRNQLGMVFQQPLLLPWRTVRKNLLTSPDLHHARDAATHAKAAELLVMLGLEEFGDRYPNELSGGMQQRVGIGRALMHDPRILLMDEPFGALDAMTRDQMGLDLLKIWDQDRKTVLFVTHSIPEAVLLADRVVVMTPRPGRLADVVEVGLPRPRRLENINTPEFGEIVLKIRKLLDSEYSAH
;
A
#
# COMPACT_ATOMS: atom_id res chain seq x y z
N MET A 1 -27.10 -0.24 -16.35
CA MET A 1 -25.90 -0.78 -15.69
C MET A 1 -24.87 -1.08 -16.77
N PRO A 2 -23.71 -0.38 -16.83
CA PRO A 2 -22.70 -0.75 -17.79
C PRO A 2 -21.93 -1.96 -17.27
N THR A 3 -21.97 -3.04 -18.01
CA THR A 3 -21.12 -4.22 -17.84
C THR A 3 -19.67 -3.80 -18.04
N SER A 4 -18.86 -3.77 -16.96
CA SER A 4 -17.43 -3.47 -17.05
C SER A 4 -16.74 -4.58 -17.84
N THR A 5 -16.40 -4.26 -19.08
CA THR A 5 -15.56 -5.08 -19.95
C THR A 5 -14.19 -5.28 -19.31
N GLY A 6 -13.62 -6.49 -19.41
CA GLY A 6 -12.40 -6.96 -18.72
C GLY A 6 -11.08 -6.25 -19.00
N THR A 7 -11.10 -5.04 -19.56
CA THR A 7 -9.92 -4.23 -19.95
C THR A 7 -9.38 -3.32 -18.84
N ASP A 8 -10.08 -3.17 -17.71
CA ASP A 8 -9.77 -2.19 -16.66
C ASP A 8 -8.97 -2.78 -15.47
N ARG A 9 -8.63 -4.06 -15.52
CA ARG A 9 -7.92 -4.73 -14.43
C ARG A 9 -6.42 -4.59 -14.61
N VAL A 10 -5.76 -4.00 -13.61
CA VAL A 10 -4.30 -3.79 -13.63
C VAL A 10 -3.52 -4.84 -12.87
N ILE A 11 -4.16 -5.52 -11.89
CA ILE A 11 -3.59 -6.67 -11.19
C ILE A 11 -4.67 -7.74 -11.07
N ARG A 12 -4.29 -8.98 -11.31
CA ARG A 12 -5.10 -10.15 -11.04
C ARG A 12 -4.26 -11.21 -10.34
N LEU A 13 -4.77 -11.67 -9.22
CA LEU A 13 -4.26 -12.78 -8.43
C LEU A 13 -5.19 -13.96 -8.65
N ASP A 14 -4.66 -15.09 -9.09
CA ASP A 14 -5.41 -16.33 -9.31
C ASP A 14 -4.85 -17.42 -8.41
N SER A 15 -5.65 -17.83 -7.41
CA SER A 15 -5.40 -18.94 -6.48
C SER A 15 -3.98 -18.95 -5.89
N LEU A 16 -3.54 -17.78 -5.40
CA LEU A 16 -2.20 -17.61 -4.83
C LEU A 16 -2.06 -18.35 -3.52
N SER A 17 -1.05 -19.24 -3.44
CA SER A 17 -0.64 -19.85 -2.17
C SER A 17 0.86 -19.69 -1.94
N MET A 18 1.24 -19.60 -0.65
CA MET A 18 2.62 -19.44 -0.24
C MET A 18 2.96 -20.30 0.96
N LEU A 19 3.95 -21.18 0.77
CA LEU A 19 4.54 -22.04 1.79
C LEU A 19 5.97 -21.59 2.07
N TYR A 20 6.30 -21.36 3.34
CA TYR A 20 7.67 -21.10 3.77
C TYR A 20 8.27 -22.33 4.42
N PRO A 21 9.49 -22.76 4.07
CA PRO A 21 10.20 -23.79 4.79
C PRO A 21 10.57 -23.33 6.19
N THR A 22 10.44 -24.19 7.19
CA THR A 22 10.90 -23.93 8.55
C THR A 22 12.28 -24.53 8.78
N LYS A 23 13.02 -23.97 9.73
CA LYS A 23 14.35 -24.49 10.10
C LYS A 23 14.29 -25.92 10.64
N SER A 24 13.14 -26.38 11.14
CA SER A 24 12.90 -27.73 11.64
C SER A 24 12.51 -28.75 10.57
N GLY A 25 12.56 -28.40 9.29
CA GLY A 25 12.23 -29.28 8.15
C GLY A 25 10.75 -29.35 7.78
N GLY A 26 9.86 -28.58 8.47
CA GLY A 26 8.45 -28.45 8.12
C GLY A 26 8.18 -27.28 7.16
N THR A 27 6.89 -26.99 6.93
CA THR A 27 6.44 -25.84 6.15
C THR A 27 5.40 -25.05 6.95
N VAL A 28 5.36 -23.73 6.76
CA VAL A 28 4.32 -22.85 7.26
C VAL A 28 3.58 -22.26 6.07
N GLN A 29 2.28 -22.49 6.00
CA GLN A 29 1.43 -21.90 4.98
C GLN A 29 1.09 -20.47 5.39
N ALA A 30 1.58 -19.50 4.61
CA ALA A 30 1.34 -18.09 4.85
C ALA A 30 0.09 -17.58 4.12
N LEU A 31 -0.12 -18.05 2.88
CA LEU A 31 -1.29 -17.74 2.06
C LEU A 31 -1.88 -19.04 1.50
N ASP A 32 -3.20 -19.08 1.38
CA ASP A 32 -3.93 -20.21 0.85
C ASP A 32 -5.08 -19.74 -0.06
N ASP A 33 -4.97 -20.07 -1.36
CA ASP A 33 -5.97 -19.81 -2.40
C ASP A 33 -6.48 -18.35 -2.45
N VAL A 34 -5.57 -17.38 -2.41
CA VAL A 34 -5.92 -15.96 -2.47
C VAL A 34 -6.18 -15.55 -3.92
N SER A 35 -7.42 -15.16 -4.23
CA SER A 35 -7.82 -14.66 -5.54
C SER A 35 -8.39 -13.24 -5.42
N LEU A 36 -7.82 -12.28 -6.15
CA LEU A 36 -8.20 -10.86 -6.09
C LEU A 36 -7.98 -10.19 -7.44
N SER A 37 -8.89 -9.32 -7.84
CA SER A 37 -8.69 -8.44 -8.98
C SER A 37 -8.77 -6.97 -8.57
N VAL A 38 -7.84 -6.16 -9.09
CA VAL A 38 -7.67 -4.74 -8.81
C VAL A 38 -7.87 -3.95 -10.10
N ARG A 39 -8.69 -2.91 -10.04
CA ARG A 39 -8.99 -2.03 -11.18
C ARG A 39 -7.97 -0.88 -11.26
N ALA A 40 -7.84 -0.29 -12.45
CA ALA A 40 -7.02 0.91 -12.62
C ALA A 40 -7.56 2.07 -11.77
N GLY A 41 -6.67 2.80 -11.11
CA GLY A 41 -7.02 3.95 -10.27
C GLY A 41 -7.79 3.61 -8.99
N GLU A 42 -7.92 2.34 -8.63
CA GLU A 42 -8.62 1.90 -7.43
C GLU A 42 -7.71 1.98 -6.20
N PHE A 43 -8.26 2.43 -5.09
CA PHE A 43 -7.61 2.36 -3.78
C PHE A 43 -8.17 1.17 -3.00
N ILE A 44 -7.38 0.12 -2.83
CA ILE A 44 -7.74 -1.07 -2.05
C ILE A 44 -6.96 -1.08 -0.74
N SER A 45 -7.67 -1.23 0.39
CA SER A 45 -7.04 -1.54 1.67
C SER A 45 -7.15 -3.03 1.98
N ILE A 46 -6.13 -3.59 2.59
CA ILE A 46 -6.07 -4.99 3.02
C ILE A 46 -5.92 -5.00 4.54
N VAL A 47 -6.91 -5.57 5.23
CA VAL A 47 -6.94 -5.69 6.69
C VAL A 47 -6.96 -7.15 7.10
N GLY A 48 -6.48 -7.44 8.31
CA GLY A 48 -6.46 -8.79 8.86
C GLY A 48 -5.51 -8.89 10.05
N PRO A 49 -5.53 -9.99 10.79
CA PRO A 49 -4.68 -10.21 11.95
C PRO A 49 -3.18 -10.11 11.64
N SER A 50 -2.38 -9.87 12.68
CA SER A 50 -0.93 -9.92 12.53
C SER A 50 -0.49 -11.32 12.12
N GLY A 51 0.42 -11.39 11.14
CA GLY A 51 0.94 -12.66 10.63
C GLY A 51 0.02 -13.43 9.67
N CYS A 52 -1.13 -12.87 9.25
CA CYS A 52 -2.03 -13.52 8.28
C CYS A 52 -1.54 -13.51 6.82
N GLY A 53 -0.41 -12.87 6.52
CA GLY A 53 0.18 -12.92 5.17
C GLY A 53 0.04 -11.66 4.33
N LYS A 54 -0.49 -10.54 4.85
CA LYS A 54 -0.66 -9.26 4.11
C LYS A 54 0.64 -8.77 3.44
N SER A 55 1.71 -8.67 4.22
CA SER A 55 3.04 -8.28 3.71
C SER A 55 3.61 -9.31 2.72
N THR A 56 3.32 -10.60 2.93
CA THR A 56 3.69 -11.66 1.99
C THR A 56 3.01 -11.45 0.65
N LEU A 57 1.72 -11.11 0.66
CA LEU A 57 0.95 -10.81 -0.55
C LEU A 57 1.55 -9.65 -1.33
N LEU A 58 1.86 -8.52 -0.66
CA LEU A 58 2.50 -7.38 -1.30
C LEU A 58 3.89 -7.73 -1.87
N ARG A 59 4.69 -8.52 -1.15
CA ARG A 59 6.01 -8.97 -1.63
C ARG A 59 5.92 -9.86 -2.86
N ILE A 60 4.89 -10.70 -2.96
CA ILE A 60 4.63 -11.52 -4.16
C ILE A 60 4.25 -10.62 -5.33
N ILE A 61 3.33 -9.66 -5.14
CA ILE A 61 2.91 -8.71 -6.18
C ILE A 61 4.11 -7.89 -6.66
N MET A 62 4.98 -7.43 -5.76
CA MET A 62 6.21 -6.70 -6.10
C MET A 62 7.27 -7.57 -6.80
N GLY A 63 7.11 -8.90 -6.78
CA GLY A 63 8.10 -9.85 -7.31
C GLY A 63 9.33 -10.04 -6.42
N LEU A 64 9.24 -9.65 -5.13
CA LEU A 64 10.28 -9.86 -4.12
C LEU A 64 10.25 -11.28 -3.53
N SER A 65 9.12 -11.96 -3.62
CA SER A 65 8.93 -13.35 -3.22
C SER A 65 8.18 -14.09 -4.33
N ARG A 66 8.59 -15.36 -4.57
CA ARG A 66 7.90 -16.20 -5.54
C ARG A 66 6.86 -17.05 -4.81
N GLN A 67 5.62 -17.02 -5.28
CA GLN A 67 4.54 -17.86 -4.77
C GLN A 67 4.83 -19.35 -4.98
N THR A 68 4.23 -20.20 -4.14
CA THR A 68 4.34 -21.66 -4.27
C THR A 68 3.41 -22.19 -5.38
N SER A 69 2.19 -21.64 -5.48
CA SER A 69 1.21 -21.94 -6.54
C SER A 69 0.36 -20.73 -6.89
N GLY A 70 -0.40 -20.83 -7.96
CA GLY A 70 -1.18 -19.73 -8.51
C GLY A 70 -0.33 -18.76 -9.33
N GLN A 71 -0.93 -17.64 -9.73
CA GLN A 71 -0.22 -16.64 -10.55
C GLN A 71 -0.65 -15.21 -10.26
N VAL A 72 0.27 -14.28 -10.52
CA VAL A 72 0.01 -12.83 -10.56
C VAL A 72 0.09 -12.40 -12.00
N THR A 73 -0.98 -11.79 -12.51
CA THR A 73 -1.01 -11.18 -13.84
C THR A 73 -1.24 -9.69 -13.73
N PHE A 74 -0.50 -8.96 -14.57
CA PHE A 74 -0.67 -7.51 -14.70
C PHE A 74 -1.38 -7.20 -16.01
N GLY A 75 -2.20 -6.15 -16.00
CA GLY A 75 -2.89 -5.67 -17.20
C GLY A 75 -1.93 -5.30 -18.33
N PRO A 76 -2.43 -5.12 -19.56
CA PRO A 76 -1.61 -4.79 -20.71
C PRO A 76 -0.88 -3.45 -20.49
N SER A 77 0.44 -3.47 -20.60
CA SER A 77 1.30 -2.30 -20.51
C SER A 77 2.50 -2.45 -21.45
N LYS A 78 2.99 -1.30 -21.96
CA LYS A 78 4.18 -1.24 -22.81
C LYS A 78 5.48 -1.35 -22.00
N ASP A 79 5.42 -1.07 -20.67
CA ASP A 79 6.57 -1.09 -19.78
C ASP A 79 6.71 -2.43 -19.07
N THR A 80 7.92 -2.75 -18.65
CA THR A 80 8.16 -3.90 -17.76
C THR A 80 7.37 -3.70 -16.46
N HIS A 81 6.69 -4.73 -15.98
CA HIS A 81 5.83 -4.64 -14.79
C HIS A 81 6.54 -4.03 -13.57
N ARG A 82 7.85 -4.26 -13.42
CA ARG A 82 8.65 -3.71 -12.31
C ARG A 82 8.74 -2.19 -12.32
N ASN A 83 8.80 -1.55 -13.49
CA ASN A 83 8.89 -0.09 -13.61
C ASN A 83 7.57 0.61 -13.28
N GLN A 84 6.47 -0.15 -13.17
CA GLN A 84 5.14 0.37 -12.87
C GLN A 84 4.78 0.28 -11.38
N LEU A 85 5.61 -0.40 -10.57
CA LEU A 85 5.35 -0.66 -9.16
C LEU A 85 6.23 0.22 -8.28
N GLY A 86 5.62 0.97 -7.35
CA GLY A 86 6.28 1.62 -6.23
C GLY A 86 5.97 0.88 -4.94
N MET A 87 6.94 0.75 -4.03
CA MET A 87 6.71 0.13 -2.74
C MET A 87 7.13 1.04 -1.59
N VAL A 88 6.20 1.22 -0.65
CA VAL A 88 6.43 1.84 0.65
C VAL A 88 6.44 0.74 1.70
N PHE A 89 7.55 0.60 2.40
CA PHE A 89 7.73 -0.40 3.46
C PHE A 89 7.27 0.14 4.80
N GLN A 90 6.93 -0.74 5.72
CA GLN A 90 6.57 -0.42 7.11
C GLN A 90 7.68 0.41 7.80
N GLN A 91 8.93 0.03 7.60
CA GLN A 91 10.07 0.86 7.95
C GLN A 91 10.52 1.63 6.70
N PRO A 92 10.81 2.94 6.80
CA PRO A 92 11.14 3.77 5.62
C PRO A 92 12.38 3.32 4.85
N LEU A 93 13.26 2.52 5.45
CA LEU A 93 14.49 1.98 4.86
C LEU A 93 15.34 3.06 4.16
N LEU A 94 15.45 4.23 4.81
CA LEU A 94 16.25 5.33 4.28
C LEU A 94 17.74 5.01 4.40
N LEU A 95 18.51 5.49 3.43
CA LEU A 95 19.97 5.40 3.47
C LEU A 95 20.51 6.44 4.46
N PRO A 96 21.07 6.04 5.62
CA PRO A 96 21.39 6.97 6.70
C PRO A 96 22.54 7.93 6.34
N TRP A 97 23.37 7.59 5.36
CA TRP A 97 24.45 8.42 4.84
C TRP A 97 24.05 9.35 3.69
N ARG A 98 22.75 9.37 3.33
CA ARG A 98 22.18 10.25 2.30
C ARG A 98 21.24 11.26 2.94
N THR A 99 21.28 12.49 2.46
CA THR A 99 20.27 13.50 2.82
C THR A 99 18.89 13.11 2.32
N VAL A 100 17.82 13.78 2.77
CA VAL A 100 16.44 13.59 2.32
C VAL A 100 16.34 13.65 0.80
N ARG A 101 16.85 14.74 0.19
CA ARG A 101 16.87 14.92 -1.27
C ARG A 101 17.61 13.78 -1.98
N LYS A 102 18.75 13.35 -1.47
CA LYS A 102 19.51 12.24 -2.04
C LYS A 102 18.83 10.89 -1.82
N ASN A 103 18.02 10.73 -0.77
CA ASN A 103 17.18 9.54 -0.57
C ASN A 103 16.09 9.45 -1.64
N LEU A 104 15.41 10.56 -1.97
CA LEU A 104 14.46 10.60 -3.08
C LEU A 104 15.12 10.19 -4.40
N LEU A 105 16.30 10.72 -4.68
CA LEU A 105 17.05 10.47 -5.91
C LEU A 105 17.71 9.07 -5.99
N THR A 106 17.49 8.18 -4.99
CA THR A 106 18.16 6.87 -4.97
C THR A 106 17.83 6.02 -6.21
N SER A 107 16.57 5.93 -6.61
CA SER A 107 16.17 5.16 -7.79
C SER A 107 16.68 5.80 -9.10
N PRO A 108 16.48 7.10 -9.35
CA PRO A 108 17.09 7.78 -10.50
C PRO A 108 18.61 7.63 -10.57
N ASP A 109 19.31 7.71 -9.44
CA ASP A 109 20.76 7.54 -9.39
C ASP A 109 21.23 6.16 -9.87
N LEU A 110 20.47 5.11 -9.51
CA LEU A 110 20.75 3.73 -9.92
C LEU A 110 20.51 3.51 -11.42
N HIS A 111 19.60 4.27 -12.02
CA HIS A 111 19.28 4.21 -13.44
C HIS A 111 20.02 5.27 -14.28
N HIS A 112 21.00 5.98 -13.69
CA HIS A 112 21.76 7.07 -14.35
C HIS A 112 20.86 8.20 -14.90
N ALA A 113 19.65 8.38 -14.38
CA ALA A 113 18.70 9.40 -14.77
C ALA A 113 18.85 10.65 -13.89
N ARG A 114 19.93 11.40 -14.07
CA ARG A 114 20.27 12.62 -13.29
C ARG A 114 20.11 13.89 -14.12
N ASP A 115 18.99 14.00 -14.79
CA ASP A 115 18.67 15.19 -15.57
C ASP A 115 17.98 16.29 -14.72
N ALA A 116 17.79 17.45 -15.31
CA ALA A 116 17.13 18.58 -14.65
C ALA A 116 15.67 18.26 -14.28
N ALA A 117 14.98 17.44 -15.08
CA ALA A 117 13.60 17.04 -14.81
C ALA A 117 13.49 16.17 -13.55
N THR A 118 14.42 15.24 -13.36
CA THR A 118 14.51 14.40 -12.15
C THR A 118 14.74 15.24 -10.89
N HIS A 119 15.61 16.24 -10.95
CA HIS A 119 15.85 17.16 -9.84
C HIS A 119 14.64 18.05 -9.55
N ALA A 120 13.95 18.54 -10.58
CA ALA A 120 12.72 19.32 -10.44
C ALA A 120 11.63 18.47 -9.76
N LYS A 121 11.41 17.23 -10.19
CA LYS A 121 10.47 16.31 -9.57
C LYS A 121 10.79 16.02 -8.10
N ALA A 122 12.07 15.86 -7.75
CA ALA A 122 12.45 15.69 -6.35
C ALA A 122 12.10 16.94 -5.51
N ALA A 123 12.27 18.15 -6.06
CA ALA A 123 11.87 19.39 -5.40
C ALA A 123 10.34 19.48 -5.23
N GLU A 124 9.56 19.16 -6.26
CA GLU A 124 8.10 19.11 -6.21
C GLU A 124 7.59 18.12 -5.15
N LEU A 125 8.20 16.93 -5.07
CA LEU A 125 7.86 15.94 -4.05
C LEU A 125 8.21 16.42 -2.64
N LEU A 126 9.31 17.16 -2.44
CA LEU A 126 9.64 17.74 -1.13
C LEU A 126 8.56 18.74 -0.70
N VAL A 127 8.09 19.61 -1.60
CA VAL A 127 6.98 20.54 -1.34
C VAL A 127 5.71 19.79 -1.00
N MET A 128 5.31 18.84 -1.86
CA MET A 128 4.10 18.03 -1.70
C MET A 128 4.05 17.30 -0.34
N LEU A 129 5.21 16.85 0.15
CA LEU A 129 5.36 16.10 1.40
C LEU A 129 5.58 17.00 2.62
N GLY A 130 5.68 18.34 2.44
CA GLY A 130 5.98 19.28 3.52
C GLY A 130 7.39 19.08 4.09
N LEU A 131 8.37 18.80 3.23
CA LEU A 131 9.76 18.52 3.59
C LEU A 131 10.75 19.48 2.89
N GLU A 132 10.32 20.63 2.38
CA GLU A 132 11.16 21.59 1.65
C GLU A 132 12.40 22.00 2.43
N GLU A 133 12.20 22.40 3.69
CA GLU A 133 13.29 22.87 4.58
C GLU A 133 14.20 21.74 5.07
N PHE A 134 13.79 20.48 4.87
CA PHE A 134 14.49 19.30 5.33
C PHE A 134 15.27 18.57 4.22
N GLY A 135 15.27 19.10 3.01
CA GLY A 135 15.90 18.47 1.84
C GLY A 135 17.36 18.06 2.03
N ASP A 136 18.12 18.87 2.79
CA ASP A 136 19.54 18.66 3.04
C ASP A 136 19.84 18.02 4.41
N ARG A 137 18.80 17.66 5.18
CA ARG A 137 18.92 16.94 6.45
C ARG A 137 19.14 15.45 6.22
N TYR A 138 19.74 14.78 7.20
CA TYR A 138 19.93 13.33 7.22
C TYR A 138 18.74 12.64 7.94
N PRO A 139 18.49 11.33 7.68
CA PRO A 139 17.38 10.61 8.30
C PRO A 139 17.34 10.68 9.83
N ASN A 140 18.47 10.67 10.51
CA ASN A 140 18.56 10.75 11.97
C ASN A 140 18.16 12.12 12.55
N GLU A 141 18.04 13.15 11.72
CA GLU A 141 17.57 14.49 12.10
C GLU A 141 16.05 14.65 11.94
N LEU A 142 15.35 13.59 11.47
CA LEU A 142 13.93 13.61 11.15
C LEU A 142 13.10 12.85 12.19
N SER A 143 11.86 13.29 12.42
CA SER A 143 10.87 12.49 13.13
C SER A 143 10.50 11.22 12.32
N GLY A 144 9.92 10.19 12.97
CA GLY A 144 9.47 8.98 12.30
C GLY A 144 8.47 9.25 11.18
N GLY A 145 7.53 10.21 11.39
CA GLY A 145 6.57 10.63 10.36
C GLY A 145 7.25 11.30 9.16
N MET A 146 8.27 12.15 9.40
CA MET A 146 9.04 12.76 8.31
C MET A 146 9.82 11.71 7.53
N GLN A 147 10.44 10.74 8.21
CA GLN A 147 11.12 9.63 7.54
C GLN A 147 10.16 8.81 6.66
N GLN A 148 8.94 8.58 7.14
CA GLN A 148 7.91 7.87 6.38
C GLN A 148 7.48 8.66 5.13
N ARG A 149 7.32 9.99 5.24
CA ARG A 149 7.08 10.87 4.09
C ARG A 149 8.19 10.77 3.04
N VAL A 150 9.46 10.73 3.47
CA VAL A 150 10.60 10.52 2.54
C VAL A 150 10.48 9.15 1.86
N GLY A 151 10.08 8.10 2.58
CA GLY A 151 9.84 6.76 2.03
C GLY A 151 8.76 6.76 0.95
N ILE A 152 7.65 7.47 1.17
CA ILE A 152 6.57 7.68 0.20
C ILE A 152 7.09 8.43 -1.02
N GLY A 153 7.78 9.56 -0.82
CA GLY A 153 8.37 10.35 -1.90
C GLY A 153 9.33 9.55 -2.76
N ARG A 154 10.16 8.71 -2.14
CA ARG A 154 11.07 7.80 -2.87
C ARG A 154 10.31 6.81 -3.75
N ALA A 155 9.19 6.27 -3.27
CA ALA A 155 8.36 5.37 -4.06
C ALA A 155 7.67 6.10 -5.24
N LEU A 156 7.37 7.40 -5.10
CA LEU A 156 6.74 8.23 -6.13
C LEU A 156 7.73 8.79 -7.18
N MET A 157 9.05 8.74 -6.90
CA MET A 157 10.07 9.35 -7.76
C MET A 157 10.04 8.88 -9.22
N HIS A 158 9.75 7.61 -9.46
CA HIS A 158 9.70 7.02 -10.81
C HIS A 158 8.28 6.93 -11.39
N ASP A 159 7.34 7.67 -10.80
CA ASP A 159 5.95 7.76 -11.26
C ASP A 159 5.25 6.41 -11.43
N PRO A 160 5.18 5.57 -10.41
CA PRO A 160 4.58 4.26 -10.51
C PRO A 160 3.07 4.37 -10.80
N ARG A 161 2.54 3.48 -11.63
CA ARG A 161 1.09 3.34 -11.83
C ARG A 161 0.41 2.63 -10.67
N ILE A 162 1.15 1.78 -9.99
CA ILE A 162 0.66 0.97 -8.87
C ILE A 162 1.55 1.22 -7.65
N LEU A 163 0.95 1.59 -6.54
CA LEU A 163 1.63 1.85 -5.28
C LEU A 163 1.24 0.78 -4.25
N LEU A 164 2.22 0.04 -3.79
CA LEU A 164 2.08 -0.98 -2.75
C LEU A 164 2.56 -0.38 -1.43
N MET A 165 1.75 -0.42 -0.38
CA MET A 165 2.06 0.18 0.91
C MET A 165 1.87 -0.84 2.03
N ASP A 166 2.94 -1.20 2.73
CA ASP A 166 2.95 -2.18 3.83
C ASP A 166 2.97 -1.46 5.17
N GLU A 167 1.82 -1.30 5.81
CA GLU A 167 1.62 -0.59 7.08
C GLU A 167 2.36 0.76 7.19
N PRO A 168 2.22 1.67 6.20
CA PRO A 168 3.08 2.85 6.09
C PRO A 168 2.94 3.82 7.27
N PHE A 169 1.87 3.73 8.04
CA PHE A 169 1.58 4.64 9.16
C PHE A 169 1.61 3.95 10.53
N GLY A 170 2.02 2.67 10.58
CA GLY A 170 1.98 1.85 11.79
C GLY A 170 2.80 2.38 12.98
N ALA A 171 3.89 3.10 12.71
CA ALA A 171 4.76 3.67 13.73
C ALA A 171 4.40 5.12 14.14
N LEU A 172 3.32 5.70 13.58
CA LEU A 172 2.92 7.08 13.82
C LEU A 172 1.89 7.18 14.96
N ASP A 173 1.93 8.29 15.69
CA ASP A 173 0.86 8.66 16.60
C ASP A 173 -0.45 8.93 15.82
N ALA A 174 -1.60 8.96 16.52
CA ALA A 174 -2.91 9.04 15.90
C ALA A 174 -3.09 10.30 15.06
N MET A 175 -2.69 11.48 15.56
CA MET A 175 -2.86 12.75 14.84
C MET A 175 -2.01 12.81 13.57
N THR A 176 -0.75 12.40 13.67
CA THR A 176 0.17 12.32 12.52
C THR A 176 -0.33 11.32 11.49
N ARG A 177 -0.87 10.20 11.93
CA ARG A 177 -1.45 9.15 11.05
C ARG A 177 -2.65 9.69 10.26
N ASP A 178 -3.59 10.36 10.92
CA ASP A 178 -4.76 10.93 10.29
C ASP A 178 -4.37 11.97 9.24
N GLN A 179 -3.43 12.87 9.58
CA GLN A 179 -2.92 13.87 8.64
C GLN A 179 -2.22 13.21 7.44
N MET A 180 -1.39 12.19 7.67
CA MET A 180 -0.72 11.43 6.60
C MET A 180 -1.71 10.72 5.69
N GLY A 181 -2.81 10.19 6.24
CA GLY A 181 -3.88 9.59 5.46
C GLY A 181 -4.53 10.60 4.50
N LEU A 182 -4.85 11.80 5.01
CA LEU A 182 -5.39 12.88 4.18
C LEU A 182 -4.40 13.35 3.10
N ASP A 183 -3.12 13.48 3.45
CA ASP A 183 -2.10 13.89 2.49
C ASP A 183 -1.92 12.82 1.38
N LEU A 184 -1.99 11.53 1.75
CA LEU A 184 -2.00 10.44 0.78
C LEU A 184 -3.22 10.50 -0.14
N LEU A 185 -4.41 10.80 0.39
CA LEU A 185 -5.61 10.97 -0.44
C LEU A 185 -5.48 12.12 -1.42
N LYS A 186 -4.87 13.25 -1.03
CA LYS A 186 -4.61 14.38 -1.94
C LYS A 186 -3.69 13.96 -3.10
N ILE A 187 -2.60 13.22 -2.78
CA ILE A 187 -1.67 12.68 -3.78
C ILE A 187 -2.40 11.73 -4.73
N TRP A 188 -3.22 10.84 -4.16
CA TRP A 188 -3.99 9.87 -4.96
C TRP A 188 -5.04 10.53 -5.85
N ASP A 189 -5.75 11.57 -5.35
CA ASP A 189 -6.79 12.27 -6.11
C ASP A 189 -6.24 13.01 -7.36
N GLN A 190 -4.96 13.44 -7.32
CA GLN A 190 -4.32 14.13 -8.45
C GLN A 190 -4.10 13.20 -9.65
N ASP A 191 -3.55 12.00 -9.40
CA ASP A 191 -3.07 11.11 -10.47
C ASP A 191 -3.88 9.81 -10.60
N ARG A 192 -4.81 9.55 -9.67
CA ARG A 192 -5.62 8.32 -9.62
C ARG A 192 -4.78 7.04 -9.78
N LYS A 193 -3.64 6.99 -9.08
CA LYS A 193 -2.80 5.79 -9.06
C LYS A 193 -3.54 4.61 -8.44
N THR A 194 -3.25 3.41 -8.89
CA THR A 194 -3.77 2.20 -8.22
C THR A 194 -3.00 1.99 -6.93
N VAL A 195 -3.70 1.81 -5.80
CA VAL A 195 -3.07 1.65 -4.48
C VAL A 195 -3.52 0.36 -3.82
N LEU A 196 -2.56 -0.44 -3.35
CA LEU A 196 -2.80 -1.54 -2.41
C LEU A 196 -2.16 -1.16 -1.07
N PHE A 197 -3.00 -0.95 -0.07
CA PHE A 197 -2.63 -0.40 1.22
C PHE A 197 -2.89 -1.42 2.33
N VAL A 198 -1.85 -1.93 2.95
CA VAL A 198 -1.96 -2.83 4.10
C VAL A 198 -1.99 -2.01 5.38
N THR A 199 -2.96 -2.27 6.23
CA THR A 199 -3.08 -1.68 7.56
C THR A 199 -3.73 -2.64 8.55
N HIS A 200 -3.50 -2.42 9.84
CA HIS A 200 -4.24 -3.05 10.94
C HIS A 200 -5.38 -2.16 11.48
N SER A 201 -5.49 -0.92 11.00
CA SER A 201 -6.52 0.04 11.42
C SER A 201 -7.73 -0.01 10.49
N ILE A 202 -8.87 -0.53 10.97
CA ILE A 202 -10.11 -0.57 10.20
C ILE A 202 -10.59 0.84 9.82
N PRO A 203 -10.62 1.85 10.75
CA PRO A 203 -11.01 3.22 10.37
C PRO A 203 -10.14 3.80 9.26
N GLU A 204 -8.83 3.59 9.30
CA GLU A 204 -7.91 4.03 8.25
C GLU A 204 -8.24 3.37 6.91
N ALA A 205 -8.46 2.04 6.90
CA ALA A 205 -8.83 1.31 5.70
C ALA A 205 -10.12 1.86 5.07
N VAL A 206 -11.16 2.13 5.87
CA VAL A 206 -12.44 2.68 5.40
C VAL A 206 -12.29 4.12 4.93
N LEU A 207 -11.50 4.94 5.62
CA LEU A 207 -11.28 6.33 5.22
C LEU A 207 -10.61 6.43 3.84
N LEU A 208 -9.63 5.57 3.57
CA LEU A 208 -8.79 5.68 2.37
C LEU A 208 -9.35 4.91 1.17
N ALA A 209 -9.89 3.71 1.37
CA ALA A 209 -10.11 2.76 0.29
C ALA A 209 -11.48 2.88 -0.39
N ASP A 210 -11.55 2.47 -1.65
CA ASP A 210 -12.80 2.19 -2.37
C ASP A 210 -13.32 0.81 -1.99
N ARG A 211 -12.41 -0.14 -1.71
CA ARG A 211 -12.71 -1.50 -1.24
C ARG A 211 -11.76 -1.91 -0.13
N VAL A 212 -12.29 -2.61 0.86
CA VAL A 212 -11.50 -3.23 1.93
C VAL A 212 -11.54 -4.75 1.79
N VAL A 213 -10.38 -5.33 1.58
CA VAL A 213 -10.15 -6.78 1.56
C VAL A 213 -9.90 -7.24 2.99
N VAL A 214 -10.71 -8.15 3.49
CA VAL A 214 -10.59 -8.75 4.82
C VAL A 214 -9.93 -10.11 4.69
N MET A 215 -8.81 -10.31 5.39
CA MET A 215 -8.07 -11.57 5.39
C MET A 215 -8.30 -12.35 6.68
N THR A 216 -8.41 -13.68 6.56
CA THR A 216 -8.50 -14.62 7.70
C THR A 216 -7.19 -14.70 8.47
N PRO A 217 -7.18 -15.25 9.71
CA PRO A 217 -5.95 -15.72 10.36
C PRO A 217 -5.19 -16.72 9.48
N ARG A 218 -3.94 -17.04 9.88
CA ARG A 218 -3.09 -17.98 9.13
C ARG A 218 -3.69 -19.40 9.06
N PRO A 219 -3.72 -20.02 7.84
CA PRO A 219 -3.25 -19.50 6.56
C PRO A 219 -4.17 -18.40 6.04
N GLY A 220 -3.56 -17.27 5.57
CA GLY A 220 -4.32 -16.12 5.09
C GLY A 220 -5.10 -16.47 3.82
N ARG A 221 -6.42 -16.31 3.91
CA ARG A 221 -7.38 -16.39 2.80
C ARG A 221 -8.16 -15.08 2.69
N LEU A 222 -8.87 -14.85 1.62
CA LEU A 222 -9.85 -13.79 1.58
C LEU A 222 -11.11 -14.24 2.31
N ALA A 223 -11.48 -13.53 3.40
CA ALA A 223 -12.78 -13.73 4.06
C ALA A 223 -13.88 -13.01 3.31
N ASP A 224 -13.69 -11.73 2.96
CA ASP A 224 -14.66 -10.92 2.22
C ASP A 224 -13.97 -9.71 1.57
N VAL A 225 -14.69 -9.08 0.63
CA VAL A 225 -14.31 -7.81 0.01
C VAL A 225 -15.45 -6.81 0.19
N VAL A 226 -15.25 -5.84 1.07
CA VAL A 226 -16.26 -4.85 1.45
C VAL A 226 -16.12 -3.60 0.58
N GLU A 227 -17.15 -3.28 -0.20
CA GLU A 227 -17.24 -1.99 -0.92
C GLU A 227 -17.48 -0.87 0.09
N VAL A 228 -16.71 0.22 0.00
CA VAL A 228 -16.82 1.33 0.97
C VAL A 228 -17.90 2.33 0.57
N GLY A 229 -18.19 2.54 -0.69
CA GLY A 229 -19.33 3.34 -1.17
C GLY A 229 -19.46 4.79 -0.67
N LEU A 230 -18.56 5.25 0.20
CA LEU A 230 -18.55 6.61 0.73
C LEU A 230 -18.12 7.60 -0.37
N PRO A 231 -18.75 8.79 -0.46
CA PRO A 231 -18.42 9.79 -1.46
C PRO A 231 -16.97 10.33 -1.27
N ARG A 232 -16.39 10.82 -2.35
CA ARG A 232 -15.11 11.53 -2.37
C ARG A 232 -15.35 13.01 -2.72
N PRO A 233 -14.51 13.95 -2.29
CA PRO A 233 -13.29 13.78 -1.46
C PRO A 233 -13.63 13.43 -0.01
N ARG A 234 -12.88 12.50 0.57
CA ARG A 234 -13.05 12.13 1.98
C ARG A 234 -12.25 13.04 2.90
N ARG A 235 -12.83 13.28 4.09
CA ARG A 235 -12.28 14.14 5.14
C ARG A 235 -12.38 13.42 6.48
N LEU A 236 -11.69 13.93 7.50
CA LEU A 236 -11.75 13.34 8.85
C LEU A 236 -13.16 13.35 9.44
N GLU A 237 -13.97 14.36 9.10
CA GLU A 237 -15.36 14.46 9.55
C GLU A 237 -16.21 13.26 9.11
N ASN A 238 -15.86 12.61 8.01
CA ASN A 238 -16.54 11.39 7.53
C ASN A 238 -16.47 10.24 8.53
N ILE A 239 -15.44 10.20 9.40
CA ILE A 239 -15.29 9.17 10.44
C ILE A 239 -16.46 9.17 11.43
N ASN A 240 -17.10 10.32 11.62
CA ASN A 240 -18.18 10.50 12.56
C ASN A 240 -19.59 10.26 11.95
N THR A 241 -19.67 9.81 10.70
CA THR A 241 -20.96 9.53 10.04
C THR A 241 -21.47 8.12 10.37
N PRO A 242 -22.80 7.91 10.46
CA PRO A 242 -23.38 6.58 10.69
C PRO A 242 -22.93 5.55 9.65
N GLU A 243 -22.90 5.93 8.37
CA GLU A 243 -22.53 5.06 7.24
C GLU A 243 -21.08 4.57 7.39
N PHE A 244 -20.16 5.44 7.82
CA PHE A 244 -18.79 5.05 8.12
C PHE A 244 -18.75 4.03 9.27
N GLY A 245 -19.50 4.29 10.34
CA GLY A 245 -19.59 3.40 11.50
C GLY A 245 -20.12 2.01 11.14
N GLU A 246 -21.13 1.94 10.28
CA GLU A 246 -21.71 0.67 9.80
C GLU A 246 -20.68 -0.17 9.02
N ILE A 247 -19.88 0.46 8.14
CA ILE A 247 -18.83 -0.24 7.38
C ILE A 247 -17.73 -0.74 8.33
N VAL A 248 -17.29 0.10 9.28
CA VAL A 248 -16.30 -0.31 10.28
C VAL A 248 -16.80 -1.49 11.10
N LEU A 249 -18.07 -1.46 11.54
CA LEU A 249 -18.68 -2.54 12.31
C LEU A 249 -18.81 -3.83 11.48
N LYS A 250 -19.18 -3.72 10.21
CA LYS A 250 -19.20 -4.88 9.29
C LYS A 250 -17.86 -5.55 9.18
N ILE A 251 -16.78 -4.77 8.93
CA ILE A 251 -15.42 -5.31 8.82
C ILE A 251 -14.97 -5.94 10.13
N ARG A 252 -15.27 -5.30 11.27
CA ARG A 252 -14.93 -5.85 12.60
C ARG A 252 -15.61 -7.20 12.84
N LYS A 253 -16.90 -7.31 12.55
CA LYS A 253 -17.64 -8.59 12.69
C LYS A 253 -17.04 -9.70 11.83
N LEU A 254 -16.60 -9.40 10.60
CA LEU A 254 -15.92 -10.36 9.73
C LEU A 254 -14.61 -10.84 10.36
N LEU A 255 -13.79 -9.93 10.90
CA LEU A 255 -12.56 -10.29 11.60
C LEU A 255 -12.83 -11.14 12.85
N ASP A 256 -13.81 -10.76 13.68
CA ASP A 256 -14.15 -11.46 14.92
C ASP A 256 -14.69 -12.87 14.65
N SER A 257 -15.51 -13.06 13.60
CA SER A 257 -16.01 -14.38 13.20
C SER A 257 -14.89 -15.35 12.80
N GLU A 258 -13.89 -14.85 12.09
CA GLU A 258 -12.71 -15.63 11.67
C GLU A 258 -11.78 -16.00 12.85
N TYR A 259 -11.71 -15.12 13.88
CA TYR A 259 -10.99 -15.45 15.11
C TYR A 259 -11.68 -16.55 15.94
N SER A 260 -13.01 -16.60 15.91
CA SER A 260 -13.77 -17.58 16.70
C SER A 260 -13.84 -18.96 16.03
N ALA A 261 -13.49 -19.07 14.76
CA ALA A 261 -13.49 -20.30 13.96
C ALA A 261 -12.17 -21.09 14.02
N HIS A 262 -11.14 -20.54 14.67
CA HIS A 262 -9.80 -21.11 14.85
C HIS A 262 -9.42 -21.22 16.33
#